data_2432cc9eb28200bc6404678d1116028c
#
_entry.id   2432cc9eb28200bc6404678d1116028c
#
_cell.length_a   1.000
_cell.length_b   1.000
_cell.length_c   1.000
_cell.angle_alpha   90.00
_cell.angle_beta   90.00
_cell.angle_gamma   90.00
#
_symmetry.space_group_name_H-M   'P 1'
#
loop_
_entity.id
_entity.type
_entity.pdbx_description
1 polymer ?
#
loop_
_entity_poly.entity_id
_entity_poly.type
_entity_poly.pdbx_seq_one_letter_code
_entity_poly.pdbx_strand_id
1 'polypeptide(L)'
;MNTKENIDWASLPFGYLKTDYNVRASFIDGKWSEIEVSDSEMVNIHMASTCLHYGQEIFEGMKAFKGVDGVVRIFRPEENLKRIQDSAKGLMMEPISSELFLEMVKKVVKLNERFVPPFESGSSFYIRPLEIGITPRVGVQPSTDYMMVIFGAPVGPYFKEGFQPTKVAIFREYDRAAPCGTGRFKTGGNYAGSLRATARARAMGYSAVLFLDPKEKLYLDECGPANFFAIKGDTYITPASNSILPSITNMSLQQIAKDLGLKVECRPIPLEELAEVDEASECGTAAVCAPISEVYDFDNDKTYVIAKDGKPGPVTTQLYKRLLAIQKGEYPDTHGWLTTVE
;
A
#
# COMPACT_ATOMS: atom_id res chain seq x y z
N MET A 1 -16.45 3.69 24.14
CA MET A 1 -15.64 4.86 24.56
C MET A 1 -14.26 4.35 24.95
N ASN A 2 -13.29 4.40 24.04
CA ASN A 2 -11.90 4.09 24.40
C ASN A 2 -11.32 5.34 25.04
N THR A 3 -11.22 5.35 26.34
CA THR A 3 -10.59 6.39 27.11
C THR A 3 -9.08 6.41 26.80
N LYS A 4 -8.53 7.59 26.70
CA LYS A 4 -7.20 8.02 26.24
C LYS A 4 -5.96 7.33 26.87
N GLU A 5 -6.10 6.36 27.78
CA GLU A 5 -5.01 5.97 28.69
C GLU A 5 -4.47 4.55 28.55
N ASN A 6 -5.10 3.64 27.76
CA ASN A 6 -4.61 2.27 27.65
C ASN A 6 -4.88 1.68 26.25
N ILE A 7 -4.15 2.13 25.22
CA ILE A 7 -4.14 1.45 23.93
C ILE A 7 -3.16 0.28 24.03
N ASP A 8 -3.65 -0.95 23.87
CA ASP A 8 -2.80 -2.11 23.68
C ASP A 8 -2.27 -2.13 22.24
N TRP A 9 -1.14 -1.47 22.03
CA TRP A 9 -0.53 -1.28 20.72
C TRP A 9 -0.21 -2.58 19.99
N ALA A 10 0.17 -3.63 20.72
CA ALA A 10 0.59 -4.90 20.15
C ALA A 10 -0.61 -5.72 19.62
N SER A 11 -1.78 -5.55 20.23
CA SER A 11 -3.00 -6.28 19.84
C SER A 11 -3.79 -5.60 18.74
N LEU A 12 -3.45 -4.35 18.37
CA LEU A 12 -4.19 -3.60 17.35
C LEU A 12 -4.27 -4.38 16.03
N PRO A 13 -5.46 -4.44 15.40
CA PRO A 13 -5.58 -4.95 14.05
C PRO A 13 -5.07 -3.90 13.03
N PHE A 14 -4.89 -4.32 11.78
CA PHE A 14 -4.82 -3.37 10.67
C PHE A 14 -6.24 -2.93 10.30
N GLY A 15 -6.79 -1.98 11.05
CA GLY A 15 -8.18 -1.54 10.95
C GLY A 15 -8.37 -0.07 11.31
N TYR A 16 -9.59 0.42 11.14
CA TYR A 16 -9.92 1.79 11.52
C TYR A 16 -10.05 1.90 13.05
N LEU A 17 -9.37 2.91 13.59
CA LEU A 17 -9.53 3.38 14.96
C LEU A 17 -9.65 4.88 14.92
N LYS A 18 -10.67 5.44 15.58
CA LYS A 18 -10.89 6.88 15.65
C LYS A 18 -9.72 7.57 16.35
N THR A 19 -9.20 8.60 15.71
CA THR A 19 -8.21 9.53 16.25
C THR A 19 -8.86 10.88 16.53
N ASP A 20 -8.10 11.87 17.06
CA ASP A 20 -8.69 13.14 17.45
C ASP A 20 -9.13 13.98 16.26
N TYR A 21 -8.29 14.03 15.20
CA TYR A 21 -8.49 14.94 14.08
C TYR A 21 -8.17 14.29 12.73
N ASN A 22 -8.85 14.78 11.72
CA ASN A 22 -8.46 14.66 10.31
C ASN A 22 -8.26 16.06 9.72
N VAL A 23 -7.63 16.14 8.56
CA VAL A 23 -7.44 17.39 7.83
C VAL A 23 -8.06 17.30 6.45
N ARG A 24 -8.63 18.40 5.99
CA ARG A 24 -9.37 18.50 4.73
C ARG A 24 -8.92 19.70 3.93
N ALA A 25 -9.02 19.60 2.61
CA ALA A 25 -8.95 20.72 1.68
C ALA A 25 -9.90 20.46 0.51
N SER A 26 -10.56 21.49 0.03
CA SER A 26 -11.48 21.40 -1.12
C SER A 26 -10.92 22.17 -2.30
N PHE A 27 -11.04 21.60 -3.50
CA PHE A 27 -10.77 22.29 -4.75
C PHE A 27 -12.10 22.76 -5.33
N ILE A 28 -12.32 24.06 -5.31
CA ILE A 28 -13.54 24.72 -5.77
C ILE A 28 -13.14 25.95 -6.59
N ASP A 29 -13.84 26.21 -7.68
CA ASP A 29 -13.58 27.38 -8.56
C ASP A 29 -12.09 27.48 -8.99
N GLY A 30 -11.48 26.33 -9.30
CA GLY A 30 -10.13 26.25 -9.85
C GLY A 30 -9.00 26.44 -8.82
N LYS A 31 -9.26 26.35 -7.51
CA LYS A 31 -8.23 26.50 -6.47
C LYS A 31 -8.49 25.62 -5.26
N TRP A 32 -7.40 25.16 -4.63
CA TRP A 32 -7.43 24.50 -3.34
C TRP A 32 -7.67 25.51 -2.21
N SER A 33 -8.49 25.13 -1.24
CA SER A 33 -8.71 25.89 -0.01
C SER A 33 -7.52 25.77 0.95
N GLU A 34 -7.51 26.58 2.00
CA GLU A 34 -6.70 26.36 3.19
C GLU A 34 -7.07 25.04 3.88
N ILE A 35 -6.15 24.53 4.71
CA ILE A 35 -6.35 23.28 5.45
C ILE A 35 -7.38 23.47 6.56
N GLU A 36 -8.49 22.78 6.47
CA GLU A 36 -9.47 22.62 7.53
C GLU A 36 -9.06 21.48 8.47
N VAL A 37 -9.12 21.71 9.79
CA VAL A 37 -8.97 20.66 10.82
C VAL A 37 -10.34 20.28 11.33
N SER A 38 -10.65 18.98 11.33
CA SER A 38 -11.96 18.46 11.73
C SER A 38 -11.83 17.29 12.69
N ASP A 39 -12.68 17.21 13.71
CA ASP A 39 -12.87 16.06 14.61
C ASP A 39 -14.00 15.11 14.15
N SER A 40 -14.73 15.51 13.10
CA SER A 40 -15.81 14.73 12.52
C SER A 40 -15.28 13.58 11.65
N GLU A 41 -15.77 12.38 11.90
CA GLU A 41 -15.49 11.20 11.06
C GLU A 41 -16.34 11.18 9.78
N MET A 42 -17.29 12.12 9.66
CA MET A 42 -18.23 12.15 8.55
C MET A 42 -17.82 13.16 7.49
N VAL A 43 -17.95 12.78 6.24
CA VAL A 43 -17.79 13.64 5.07
C VAL A 43 -19.17 13.89 4.49
N ASN A 44 -19.56 15.17 4.37
CA ASN A 44 -20.85 15.54 3.79
C ASN A 44 -20.65 15.86 2.30
N ILE A 45 -21.19 15.02 1.43
CA ILE A 45 -21.14 15.18 -0.02
C ILE A 45 -22.52 15.00 -0.63
N HIS A 46 -22.74 15.58 -1.81
CA HIS A 46 -24.02 15.44 -2.51
C HIS A 46 -24.22 14.00 -3.01
N MET A 47 -25.46 13.48 -2.97
CA MET A 47 -25.77 12.10 -3.39
C MET A 47 -25.43 11.80 -4.85
N ALA A 48 -25.33 12.81 -5.72
CA ALA A 48 -24.94 12.67 -7.13
C ALA A 48 -23.44 12.96 -7.37
N SER A 49 -22.59 12.95 -6.33
CA SER A 49 -21.14 13.14 -6.47
C SER A 49 -20.53 12.06 -7.37
N THR A 50 -19.58 12.45 -8.22
CA THR A 50 -18.96 11.54 -9.21
C THR A 50 -18.24 10.36 -8.57
N CYS A 51 -17.68 10.54 -7.37
CA CYS A 51 -17.04 9.44 -6.63
C CYS A 51 -18.01 8.31 -6.26
N LEU A 52 -19.28 8.62 -5.96
CA LEU A 52 -20.28 7.62 -5.56
C LEU A 52 -20.82 6.80 -6.74
N HIS A 53 -20.85 7.38 -7.94
CA HIS A 53 -21.47 6.75 -9.11
C HIS A 53 -20.44 6.21 -10.11
N TYR A 54 -19.31 6.90 -10.25
CA TYR A 54 -18.34 6.61 -11.31
C TYR A 54 -16.96 6.25 -10.76
N GLY A 55 -16.84 6.09 -9.43
CA GLY A 55 -15.59 5.70 -8.78
C GLY A 55 -14.46 6.70 -9.01
N GLN A 56 -14.77 8.00 -9.24
CA GLN A 56 -13.75 9.04 -9.40
C GLN A 56 -13.19 9.42 -8.04
N GLU A 57 -12.32 8.55 -7.55
CA GLU A 57 -11.61 8.68 -6.29
C GLU A 57 -10.22 8.01 -6.38
N ILE A 58 -9.28 8.56 -5.63
CA ILE A 58 -7.93 8.04 -5.50
C ILE A 58 -7.51 8.11 -4.04
N PHE A 59 -6.62 7.21 -3.64
CA PHE A 59 -6.15 7.22 -2.26
C PHE A 59 -4.69 6.84 -2.14
N GLU A 60 -4.12 7.11 -0.97
CA GLU A 60 -2.77 6.73 -0.64
C GLU A 60 -2.69 6.00 0.71
N GLY A 61 -1.55 5.39 0.96
CA GLY A 61 -1.25 4.75 2.22
C GLY A 61 0.23 4.85 2.53
N MET A 62 0.53 5.50 3.65
CA MET A 62 1.89 5.64 4.16
C MET A 62 1.91 5.46 5.69
N LYS A 63 3.08 5.39 6.27
CA LYS A 63 3.24 5.18 7.71
C LYS A 63 4.16 6.21 8.33
N ALA A 64 3.80 6.65 9.53
CA ALA A 64 4.68 7.35 10.44
C ALA A 64 5.14 6.40 11.56
N PHE A 65 6.39 6.56 11.98
CA PHE A 65 7.01 5.76 13.02
C PHE A 65 7.64 6.68 14.07
N LYS A 66 7.53 6.31 15.32
CA LYS A 66 8.37 6.87 16.37
C LYS A 66 9.69 6.13 16.37
N GLY A 67 10.77 6.84 16.09
CA GLY A 67 12.10 6.27 16.01
C GLY A 67 12.67 5.89 17.38
N VAL A 68 13.78 5.15 17.38
CA VAL A 68 14.54 4.79 18.58
C VAL A 68 14.98 6.02 19.38
N ASP A 69 15.14 7.16 18.73
CA ASP A 69 15.47 8.48 19.29
C ASP A 69 14.24 9.28 19.76
N GLY A 70 13.04 8.71 19.68
CA GLY A 70 11.78 9.34 20.04
C GLY A 70 11.21 10.29 19.00
N VAL A 71 11.90 10.55 17.89
CA VAL A 71 11.46 11.45 16.82
C VAL A 71 10.45 10.74 15.91
N VAL A 72 9.36 11.44 15.58
CA VAL A 72 8.34 10.93 14.65
C VAL A 72 8.73 11.26 13.22
N ARG A 73 8.74 10.24 12.36
CA ARG A 73 9.10 10.38 10.94
C ARG A 73 8.11 9.64 10.04
N ILE A 74 7.84 10.23 8.88
CA ILE A 74 7.01 9.64 7.83
C ILE A 74 7.94 9.04 6.78
N PHE A 75 7.63 7.83 6.33
CA PHE A 75 8.45 7.13 5.35
C PHE A 75 8.05 7.49 3.92
N ARG A 76 8.96 8.12 3.16
CA ARG A 76 8.87 8.48 1.74
C ARG A 76 7.58 9.20 1.31
N PRO A 77 7.09 10.22 2.02
CA PRO A 77 5.84 10.88 1.67
C PRO A 77 5.89 11.56 0.29
N GLU A 78 7.07 11.94 -0.20
CA GLU A 78 7.28 12.54 -1.51
C GLU A 78 6.98 11.56 -2.66
N GLU A 79 7.24 10.27 -2.46
CA GLU A 79 6.88 9.25 -3.46
C GLU A 79 5.36 8.98 -3.46
N ASN A 80 4.71 9.06 -2.29
CA ASN A 80 3.24 9.01 -2.20
C ASN A 80 2.62 10.23 -2.89
N LEU A 81 3.20 11.42 -2.71
CA LEU A 81 2.78 12.64 -3.42
C LEU A 81 2.85 12.46 -4.94
N LYS A 82 3.98 12.01 -5.46
CA LYS A 82 4.12 11.75 -6.92
C LYS A 82 3.06 10.78 -7.41
N ARG A 83 2.83 9.70 -6.67
CA ARG A 83 1.90 8.65 -7.07
C ARG A 83 0.43 9.08 -7.00
N ILE A 84 0.03 9.88 -5.98
CA ILE A 84 -1.33 10.42 -5.93
C ILE A 84 -1.57 11.42 -7.05
N GLN A 85 -0.59 12.26 -7.39
CA GLN A 85 -0.67 13.17 -8.52
C GLN A 85 -0.76 12.43 -9.87
N ASP A 86 -0.03 11.31 -10.03
CA ASP A 86 -0.14 10.47 -11.22
C ASP A 86 -1.52 9.78 -11.29
N SER A 87 -2.05 9.33 -10.15
CA SER A 87 -3.38 8.75 -10.07
C SER A 87 -4.46 9.78 -10.39
N ALA A 88 -4.33 11.01 -9.88
CA ALA A 88 -5.24 12.12 -10.20
C ALA A 88 -5.28 12.39 -11.71
N LYS A 89 -4.12 12.55 -12.35
CA LYS A 89 -4.03 12.75 -13.81
C LYS A 89 -4.66 11.57 -14.58
N GLY A 90 -4.43 10.34 -14.11
CA GLY A 90 -4.97 9.13 -14.73
C GLY A 90 -6.49 9.02 -14.70
N LEU A 91 -7.13 9.61 -13.68
CA LEU A 91 -8.58 9.66 -13.52
C LEU A 91 -9.19 11.02 -13.88
N MET A 92 -8.44 11.90 -14.55
CA MET A 92 -8.86 13.25 -14.91
C MET A 92 -9.34 14.05 -13.69
N MET A 93 -8.63 13.91 -12.56
CA MET A 93 -8.82 14.70 -11.34
C MET A 93 -7.77 15.81 -11.27
N GLU A 94 -8.03 16.86 -10.48
CA GLU A 94 -7.07 17.95 -10.29
C GLU A 94 -5.98 17.53 -9.29
N PRO A 95 -4.70 17.46 -9.69
CA PRO A 95 -3.66 17.06 -8.77
C PRO A 95 -3.45 18.08 -7.64
N ILE A 96 -3.38 17.62 -6.41
CA ILE A 96 -3.04 18.48 -5.26
C ILE A 96 -1.60 19.00 -5.39
N SER A 97 -1.34 20.26 -4.93
CA SER A 97 0.01 20.81 -4.93
C SER A 97 0.93 20.09 -3.94
N SER A 98 2.24 20.10 -4.24
CA SER A 98 3.23 19.41 -3.42
C SER A 98 3.28 19.98 -2.00
N GLU A 99 3.23 21.29 -1.89
CA GLU A 99 3.30 22.01 -0.62
C GLU A 99 2.09 21.67 0.25
N LEU A 100 0.88 21.76 -0.32
CA LEU A 100 -0.36 21.50 0.41
C LEU A 100 -0.43 20.04 0.89
N PHE A 101 -0.11 19.07 0.01
CA PHE A 101 -0.16 17.67 0.37
C PHE A 101 0.80 17.33 1.53
N LEU A 102 2.07 17.76 1.44
CA LEU A 102 3.07 17.45 2.46
C LEU A 102 2.74 18.17 3.78
N GLU A 103 2.22 19.38 3.73
CA GLU A 103 1.72 20.08 4.91
C GLU A 103 0.55 19.32 5.57
N MET A 104 -0.46 18.93 4.81
CA MET A 104 -1.60 18.15 5.31
C MET A 104 -1.14 16.83 5.96
N VAL A 105 -0.21 16.11 5.32
CA VAL A 105 0.32 14.84 5.84
C VAL A 105 1.07 15.04 7.16
N LYS A 106 1.93 16.05 7.27
CA LYS A 106 2.63 16.37 8.53
C LYS A 106 1.64 16.81 9.61
N LYS A 107 0.69 17.67 9.25
CA LYS A 107 -0.30 18.24 10.17
C LYS A 107 -1.19 17.17 10.80
N VAL A 108 -1.67 16.20 10.03
CA VAL A 108 -2.50 15.10 10.58
C VAL A 108 -1.73 14.25 11.58
N VAL A 109 -0.44 13.99 11.33
CA VAL A 109 0.41 13.25 12.29
C VAL A 109 0.64 14.07 13.56
N LYS A 110 0.99 15.35 13.42
CA LYS A 110 1.21 16.26 14.55
C LYS A 110 -0.02 16.38 15.46
N LEU A 111 -1.20 16.59 14.86
CA LEU A 111 -2.47 16.71 15.58
C LEU A 111 -2.86 15.43 16.34
N ASN A 112 -2.37 14.28 15.87
CA ASN A 112 -2.66 12.96 16.42
C ASN A 112 -1.42 12.29 17.04
N GLU A 113 -0.41 13.05 17.44
CA GLU A 113 0.89 12.52 17.91
C GLU A 113 0.74 11.50 19.04
N ARG A 114 -0.25 11.68 19.94
CA ARG A 114 -0.53 10.72 21.02
C ARG A 114 -1.00 9.34 20.53
N PHE A 115 -1.39 9.22 19.28
CA PHE A 115 -1.75 7.96 18.62
C PHE A 115 -0.62 7.37 17.79
N VAL A 116 0.53 8.04 17.71
CA VAL A 116 1.73 7.44 17.12
C VAL A 116 2.28 6.42 18.12
N PRO A 117 2.29 5.11 17.76
CA PRO A 117 2.69 4.07 18.69
C PRO A 117 4.15 4.25 19.17
N PRO A 118 4.47 3.86 20.41
CA PRO A 118 5.83 3.88 20.90
C PRO A 118 6.71 2.90 20.12
N PHE A 119 8.01 3.19 20.07
CA PHE A 119 9.00 2.43 19.29
C PHE A 119 8.97 0.91 19.59
N GLU A 120 8.85 0.57 20.87
CA GLU A 120 8.93 -0.82 21.37
C GLU A 120 7.71 -1.67 20.98
N SER A 121 6.59 -1.03 20.61
CA SER A 121 5.35 -1.74 20.30
C SER A 121 5.37 -2.55 19.00
N GLY A 122 6.32 -2.25 18.11
CA GLY A 122 6.32 -2.81 16.76
C GLY A 122 5.23 -2.27 15.82
N SER A 123 4.37 -1.40 16.33
CA SER A 123 3.23 -0.79 15.64
C SER A 123 3.62 0.48 14.90
N SER A 124 2.69 1.05 14.12
CA SER A 124 2.92 2.27 13.34
C SER A 124 1.65 3.10 13.25
N PHE A 125 1.80 4.38 12.90
CA PHE A 125 0.66 5.23 12.58
C PHE A 125 0.43 5.23 11.07
N TYR A 126 -0.69 4.65 10.63
CA TYR A 126 -1.05 4.57 9.22
C TYR A 126 -1.80 5.84 8.80
N ILE A 127 -1.37 6.46 7.71
CA ILE A 127 -1.92 7.70 7.17
C ILE A 127 -2.64 7.37 5.87
N ARG A 128 -3.90 7.83 5.74
CA ARG A 128 -4.77 7.61 4.58
C ARG A 128 -5.16 8.95 3.95
N PRO A 129 -4.45 9.44 2.94
CA PRO A 129 -4.98 10.44 2.00
C PRO A 129 -6.06 9.82 1.12
N LEU A 130 -7.14 10.55 0.91
CA LEU A 130 -8.25 10.21 0.04
C LEU A 130 -8.68 11.47 -0.71
N GLU A 131 -8.66 11.45 -2.03
CA GLU A 131 -9.21 12.51 -2.88
C GLU A 131 -10.42 11.99 -3.63
N ILE A 132 -11.52 12.73 -3.59
CA ILE A 132 -12.81 12.35 -4.17
C ILE A 132 -13.38 13.48 -5.05
N GLY A 133 -13.97 13.10 -6.17
CA GLY A 133 -14.77 14.01 -7.00
C GLY A 133 -16.15 14.25 -6.39
N ILE A 134 -16.48 15.51 -6.11
CA ILE A 134 -17.69 15.88 -5.35
C ILE A 134 -18.75 16.62 -6.18
N THR A 135 -18.48 16.98 -7.43
CA THR A 135 -19.45 17.66 -8.28
C THR A 135 -20.68 16.79 -8.50
N PRO A 136 -21.91 17.32 -8.30
CA PRO A 136 -23.13 16.61 -8.61
C PRO A 136 -23.31 16.43 -10.13
N ARG A 137 -23.35 15.17 -10.59
CA ARG A 137 -23.55 14.82 -12.02
C ARG A 137 -24.36 13.55 -12.17
N VAL A 138 -25.15 13.48 -13.24
CA VAL A 138 -25.81 12.23 -13.69
C VAL A 138 -25.07 11.65 -14.89
N GLY A 139 -24.54 12.49 -15.78
CA GLY A 139 -23.75 12.06 -16.94
C GLY A 139 -22.29 11.72 -16.54
N VAL A 140 -21.67 10.77 -17.26
CA VAL A 140 -20.27 10.39 -17.07
C VAL A 140 -19.34 11.49 -17.58
N GLN A 141 -18.86 12.31 -16.69
CA GLN A 141 -17.91 13.39 -16.95
C GLN A 141 -17.00 13.56 -15.73
N PRO A 142 -15.77 14.10 -15.89
CA PRO A 142 -14.92 14.44 -14.76
C PRO A 142 -15.59 15.43 -13.81
N SER A 143 -15.31 15.32 -12.53
CA SER A 143 -15.65 16.33 -11.54
C SER A 143 -14.93 17.65 -11.86
N THR A 144 -15.48 18.75 -11.41
CA THR A 144 -14.81 20.08 -11.41
C THR A 144 -14.40 20.48 -9.99
N ASP A 145 -15.01 19.84 -9.01
CA ASP A 145 -14.78 20.10 -7.60
C ASP A 145 -14.31 18.83 -6.90
N TYR A 146 -13.32 18.94 -6.07
CA TYR A 146 -12.72 17.80 -5.37
C TYR A 146 -12.57 18.08 -3.88
N MET A 147 -12.48 17.04 -3.10
CA MET A 147 -12.14 17.12 -1.68
C MET A 147 -11.00 16.13 -1.38
N MET A 148 -9.93 16.65 -0.78
CA MET A 148 -8.88 15.85 -0.15
C MET A 148 -9.19 15.72 1.34
N VAL A 149 -9.21 14.48 1.84
CA VAL A 149 -9.32 14.16 3.26
C VAL A 149 -8.12 13.33 3.65
N ILE A 150 -7.38 13.74 4.68
CA ILE A 150 -6.28 12.93 5.24
C ILE A 150 -6.60 12.62 6.70
N PHE A 151 -6.67 11.34 7.01
CA PHE A 151 -6.82 10.83 8.37
C PHE A 151 -5.75 9.78 8.67
N GLY A 152 -5.58 9.44 9.94
CA GLY A 152 -4.66 8.38 10.33
C GLY A 152 -5.23 7.53 11.45
N ALA A 153 -4.67 6.34 11.61
CA ALA A 153 -4.99 5.43 12.69
C ALA A 153 -3.75 4.64 13.11
N PRO A 154 -3.59 4.35 14.41
CA PRO A 154 -2.58 3.40 14.85
C PRO A 154 -2.95 2.00 14.35
N VAL A 155 -1.96 1.28 13.85
CA VAL A 155 -2.10 -0.10 13.37
C VAL A 155 -1.03 -0.97 14.02
N GLY A 156 -1.44 -2.17 14.43
CA GLY A 156 -0.53 -3.15 15.03
C GLY A 156 0.46 -3.76 14.04
N PRO A 157 1.36 -4.60 14.55
CA PRO A 157 2.25 -5.37 13.68
C PRO A 157 1.43 -6.26 12.75
N TYR A 158 1.82 -6.32 11.48
CA TYR A 158 1.10 -7.11 10.48
C TYR A 158 1.11 -8.61 10.81
N PHE A 159 2.25 -9.12 11.26
CA PHE A 159 2.42 -10.51 11.66
C PHE A 159 2.24 -10.66 13.17
N LYS A 160 1.07 -11.11 13.60
CA LYS A 160 0.79 -11.38 15.03
C LYS A 160 1.50 -12.64 15.54
N GLU A 161 1.70 -13.62 14.67
CA GLU A 161 2.33 -14.90 14.97
C GLU A 161 3.81 -14.96 14.54
N GLY A 162 4.41 -13.80 14.21
CA GLY A 162 5.77 -13.70 13.69
C GLY A 162 5.84 -13.73 12.16
N PHE A 163 7.05 -13.49 11.63
CA PHE A 163 7.33 -13.42 10.20
C PHE A 163 7.33 -14.83 9.60
N GLN A 164 6.17 -15.31 9.13
CA GLN A 164 5.95 -16.66 8.60
C GLN A 164 5.48 -16.61 7.14
N PRO A 165 5.84 -17.62 6.32
CA PRO A 165 5.39 -17.71 4.96
C PRO A 165 3.89 -18.03 4.88
N THR A 166 3.25 -17.49 3.85
CA THR A 166 1.83 -17.67 3.54
C THR A 166 1.66 -18.43 2.22
N LYS A 167 0.44 -18.91 1.98
CA LYS A 167 0.05 -19.57 0.73
C LYS A 167 -0.79 -18.63 -0.10
N VAL A 168 -0.54 -18.57 -1.40
CA VAL A 168 -1.31 -17.75 -2.34
C VAL A 168 -1.92 -18.59 -3.46
N ALA A 169 -3.05 -18.13 -3.99
CA ALA A 169 -3.81 -18.81 -5.04
C ALA A 169 -3.69 -18.06 -6.37
N ILE A 170 -3.77 -18.76 -7.48
CA ILE A 170 -3.98 -18.21 -8.83
C ILE A 170 -5.35 -18.69 -9.33
N PHE A 171 -6.15 -17.73 -9.85
CA PHE A 171 -7.40 -18.00 -10.56
C PHE A 171 -7.38 -17.22 -11.87
N ARG A 172 -7.40 -17.92 -13.02
CA ARG A 172 -7.30 -17.28 -14.35
C ARG A 172 -8.58 -16.56 -14.79
N GLU A 173 -9.70 -16.91 -14.18
CA GLU A 173 -11.00 -16.26 -14.44
C GLU A 173 -11.14 -14.84 -13.90
N TYR A 174 -10.19 -14.39 -13.05
CA TYR A 174 -10.21 -13.04 -12.47
C TYR A 174 -9.05 -12.21 -12.98
N ASP A 175 -9.33 -10.95 -13.29
CA ASP A 175 -8.34 -9.89 -13.46
C ASP A 175 -8.30 -9.00 -12.22
N ARG A 176 -7.11 -8.50 -11.88
CA ARG A 176 -6.99 -7.46 -10.86
C ARG A 176 -7.39 -6.10 -11.40
N ALA A 177 -6.85 -5.75 -12.57
CA ALA A 177 -7.04 -4.46 -13.22
C ALA A 177 -6.59 -4.52 -14.69
N ALA A 178 -7.03 -3.56 -15.49
CA ALA A 178 -6.70 -3.48 -16.90
C ALA A 178 -5.42 -2.66 -17.14
N PRO A 179 -4.49 -3.11 -18.00
CA PRO A 179 -3.23 -2.40 -18.29
C PRO A 179 -3.43 -1.10 -19.10
N CYS A 180 -4.48 -1.01 -19.89
CA CYS A 180 -4.89 0.19 -20.63
C CYS A 180 -6.04 0.94 -19.95
N GLY A 181 -6.35 0.61 -18.70
CA GLY A 181 -7.34 1.26 -17.85
C GLY A 181 -6.71 1.89 -16.62
N THR A 182 -7.20 1.48 -15.45
CA THR A 182 -6.80 2.07 -14.17
C THR A 182 -5.73 1.27 -13.41
N GLY A 183 -5.15 0.21 -13.99
CA GLY A 183 -4.31 -0.76 -13.30
C GLY A 183 -3.12 -0.16 -12.54
N ARG A 184 -2.46 0.82 -13.12
CA ARG A 184 -1.30 1.51 -12.51
C ARG A 184 -1.66 2.60 -11.51
N PHE A 185 -2.94 2.99 -11.42
CA PHE A 185 -3.39 4.07 -10.54
C PHE A 185 -3.98 3.52 -9.24
N LYS A 186 -3.85 4.30 -8.16
CA LYS A 186 -4.33 3.88 -6.85
C LYS A 186 -5.76 4.37 -6.63
N THR A 187 -6.71 3.66 -7.25
CA THR A 187 -8.17 3.92 -7.18
C THR A 187 -8.93 2.74 -6.62
N GLY A 188 -9.99 2.96 -5.88
CA GLY A 188 -10.79 1.93 -5.20
C GLY A 188 -11.42 0.91 -6.14
N GLY A 189 -11.71 1.30 -7.40
CA GLY A 189 -12.23 0.38 -8.40
C GLY A 189 -11.36 -0.85 -8.64
N ASN A 190 -10.02 -0.69 -8.64
CA ASN A 190 -9.09 -1.81 -8.75
C ASN A 190 -9.18 -2.78 -7.56
N TYR A 191 -9.47 -2.25 -6.36
CA TYR A 191 -9.62 -3.06 -5.15
C TYR A 191 -10.98 -3.73 -5.09
N ALA A 192 -12.05 -3.02 -5.44
CA ALA A 192 -13.39 -3.59 -5.50
C ALA A 192 -13.46 -4.77 -6.50
N GLY A 193 -12.82 -4.65 -7.66
CA GLY A 193 -12.73 -5.71 -8.66
C GLY A 193 -12.06 -6.99 -8.15
N SER A 194 -11.10 -6.90 -7.24
CA SER A 194 -10.36 -8.04 -6.69
C SER A 194 -11.05 -8.75 -5.51
N LEU A 195 -12.16 -8.19 -4.97
CA LEU A 195 -12.81 -8.73 -3.77
C LEU A 195 -13.33 -10.17 -3.96
N ARG A 196 -13.90 -10.50 -5.12
CA ARG A 196 -14.42 -11.85 -5.40
C ARG A 196 -13.31 -12.90 -5.37
N ALA A 197 -12.20 -12.64 -6.04
CA ALA A 197 -11.04 -13.52 -6.05
C ALA A 197 -10.45 -13.70 -4.64
N THR A 198 -10.29 -12.59 -3.91
CA THR A 198 -9.78 -12.59 -2.53
C THR A 198 -10.68 -13.37 -1.57
N ALA A 199 -12.01 -13.19 -1.67
CA ALA A 199 -12.95 -13.92 -0.83
C ALA A 199 -12.90 -15.43 -1.09
N ARG A 200 -12.82 -15.84 -2.38
CA ARG A 200 -12.67 -17.23 -2.78
C ARG A 200 -11.36 -17.84 -2.24
N ALA A 201 -10.23 -17.16 -2.42
CA ALA A 201 -8.94 -17.63 -1.91
C ALA A 201 -8.99 -17.87 -0.40
N ARG A 202 -9.49 -16.90 0.36
CA ARG A 202 -9.62 -17.01 1.83
C ARG A 202 -10.53 -18.15 2.28
N ALA A 203 -11.65 -18.36 1.60
CA ALA A 203 -12.54 -19.48 1.89
C ALA A 203 -11.87 -20.84 1.66
N MET A 204 -10.82 -20.89 0.83
CA MET A 204 -10.02 -22.09 0.53
C MET A 204 -8.71 -22.16 1.33
N GLY A 205 -8.48 -21.25 2.29
CA GLY A 205 -7.32 -21.27 3.19
C GLY A 205 -6.08 -20.56 2.64
N TYR A 206 -6.19 -19.77 1.54
CA TYR A 206 -5.10 -18.98 0.99
C TYR A 206 -5.17 -17.53 1.51
N SER A 207 -4.01 -16.92 1.75
CA SER A 207 -3.90 -15.55 2.29
C SER A 207 -4.26 -14.48 1.26
N ALA A 208 -3.87 -14.71 -0.01
CA ALA A 208 -4.02 -13.77 -1.11
C ALA A 208 -4.19 -14.47 -2.46
N VAL A 209 -4.42 -13.67 -3.48
CA VAL A 209 -4.42 -14.10 -4.90
C VAL A 209 -3.24 -13.44 -5.60
N LEU A 210 -2.38 -14.23 -6.21
CA LEU A 210 -1.38 -13.77 -7.17
C LEU A 210 -2.07 -13.71 -8.54
N PHE A 211 -2.25 -12.50 -9.05
CA PHE A 211 -2.88 -12.28 -10.34
C PHE A 211 -1.88 -12.46 -11.48
N LEU A 212 -2.40 -12.87 -12.62
CA LEU A 212 -1.64 -12.94 -13.89
C LEU A 212 -1.99 -11.72 -14.75
N ASP A 213 -1.13 -11.44 -15.73
CA ASP A 213 -1.41 -10.44 -16.75
C ASP A 213 -2.78 -10.69 -17.41
N PRO A 214 -3.61 -9.64 -17.58
CA PRO A 214 -5.00 -9.82 -18.02
C PRO A 214 -5.13 -10.22 -19.49
N LYS A 215 -4.09 -10.06 -20.31
CA LYS A 215 -4.15 -10.31 -21.74
C LYS A 215 -3.89 -11.78 -22.09
N GLU A 216 -2.79 -12.33 -21.59
CA GLU A 216 -2.31 -13.65 -22.00
C GLU A 216 -2.39 -14.69 -20.89
N LYS A 217 -2.52 -14.26 -19.64
CA LYS A 217 -2.53 -15.12 -18.44
C LYS A 217 -1.28 -15.99 -18.30
N LEU A 218 -0.15 -15.47 -18.75
CA LEU A 218 1.13 -16.17 -18.76
C LEU A 218 2.16 -15.57 -17.81
N TYR A 219 2.03 -14.28 -17.49
CA TYR A 219 3.00 -13.56 -16.69
C TYR A 219 2.42 -13.19 -15.33
N LEU A 220 3.28 -13.17 -14.32
CA LEU A 220 2.91 -12.72 -12.97
C LEU A 220 2.70 -11.21 -12.95
N ASP A 221 1.65 -10.77 -12.28
CA ASP A 221 1.40 -9.35 -11.98
C ASP A 221 1.65 -9.09 -10.48
N GLU A 222 0.62 -8.89 -9.69
CA GLU A 222 0.75 -8.58 -8.26
C GLU A 222 -0.28 -9.32 -7.40
N CYS A 223 -0.05 -9.37 -6.09
CA CYS A 223 -0.90 -10.06 -5.12
C CYS A 223 -1.99 -9.13 -4.58
N GLY A 224 -3.13 -8.99 -5.27
CA GLY A 224 -4.24 -8.16 -4.78
C GLY A 224 -3.80 -6.74 -4.39
N PRO A 225 -3.70 -6.42 -3.07
CA PRO A 225 -3.28 -5.09 -2.61
C PRO A 225 -1.75 -4.91 -2.46
N ALA A 226 -0.95 -5.93 -2.78
CA ALA A 226 0.49 -5.96 -2.59
C ALA A 226 1.24 -6.33 -3.88
N ASN A 227 2.42 -5.77 -4.10
CA ASN A 227 3.28 -6.19 -5.20
C ASN A 227 3.90 -7.57 -4.92
N PHE A 228 4.44 -8.19 -5.95
CA PHE A 228 5.17 -9.45 -5.91
C PHE A 228 6.65 -9.22 -6.20
N PHE A 229 7.53 -9.97 -5.53
CA PHE A 229 8.91 -10.15 -5.94
C PHE A 229 9.39 -11.58 -5.66
N ALA A 230 10.46 -11.98 -6.32
CA ALA A 230 11.13 -13.24 -6.12
C ALA A 230 12.65 -13.05 -6.04
N ILE A 231 13.34 -14.02 -5.43
CA ILE A 231 14.80 -14.12 -5.42
C ILE A 231 15.19 -15.37 -6.19
N LYS A 232 16.13 -15.22 -7.13
CA LYS A 232 16.74 -16.33 -7.89
C LYS A 232 18.25 -16.14 -7.87
N GLY A 233 18.95 -16.97 -7.12
CA GLY A 233 20.39 -16.82 -6.88
C GLY A 233 20.71 -15.46 -6.23
N ASP A 234 21.48 -14.64 -6.93
CA ASP A 234 21.90 -13.30 -6.52
C ASP A 234 20.99 -12.18 -7.07
N THR A 235 19.82 -12.51 -7.60
CA THR A 235 18.95 -11.59 -8.33
C THR A 235 17.61 -11.41 -7.65
N TYR A 236 17.25 -10.15 -7.36
CA TYR A 236 15.91 -9.70 -6.99
C TYR A 236 15.11 -9.46 -8.26
N ILE A 237 14.00 -10.14 -8.45
CA ILE A 237 13.16 -10.05 -9.65
C ILE A 237 11.76 -9.57 -9.26
N THR A 238 11.23 -8.58 -9.97
CA THR A 238 9.85 -8.12 -9.75
C THR A 238 9.14 -7.92 -11.09
N PRO A 239 7.82 -8.21 -11.18
CA PRO A 239 7.08 -8.05 -12.42
C PRO A 239 7.05 -6.60 -12.90
N ALA A 240 7.15 -6.40 -14.20
CA ALA A 240 6.94 -5.13 -14.87
C ALA A 240 5.75 -5.23 -15.83
N SER A 241 4.67 -4.52 -15.51
CA SER A 241 3.43 -4.49 -16.29
C SER A 241 2.70 -3.16 -16.05
N ASN A 242 1.94 -2.69 -17.03
CA ASN A 242 1.09 -1.50 -16.89
C ASN A 242 -0.18 -1.75 -16.06
N SER A 243 -0.48 -2.99 -15.70
CA SER A 243 -1.57 -3.35 -14.77
C SER A 243 -1.13 -3.31 -13.30
N ILE A 244 0.16 -3.20 -13.01
CA ILE A 244 0.73 -3.22 -11.66
C ILE A 244 0.84 -1.79 -11.10
N LEU A 245 0.45 -1.62 -9.83
CA LEU A 245 0.67 -0.37 -9.10
C LEU A 245 2.16 -0.19 -8.80
N PRO A 246 2.80 0.97 -9.14
CA PRO A 246 4.17 1.29 -8.73
C PRO A 246 4.27 1.36 -7.18
N SER A 247 4.73 0.30 -6.55
CA SER A 247 4.80 0.20 -5.09
C SER A 247 6.04 0.90 -4.53
N ILE A 248 5.83 1.83 -3.60
CA ILE A 248 6.92 2.54 -2.89
C ILE A 248 7.74 1.56 -2.05
N THR A 249 7.08 0.58 -1.43
CA THR A 249 7.78 -0.48 -0.69
C THR A 249 8.65 -1.31 -1.62
N ASN A 250 8.14 -1.74 -2.77
CA ASN A 250 8.92 -2.51 -3.75
C ASN A 250 10.12 -1.72 -4.26
N MET A 251 9.95 -0.43 -4.61
CA MET A 251 11.06 0.45 -5.00
C MET A 251 12.12 0.57 -3.89
N SER A 252 11.70 0.61 -2.64
CA SER A 252 12.64 0.66 -1.50
C SER A 252 13.38 -0.66 -1.32
N LEU A 253 12.69 -1.80 -1.45
CA LEU A 253 13.30 -3.13 -1.40
C LEU A 253 14.29 -3.38 -2.54
N GLN A 254 13.97 -2.92 -3.76
CA GLN A 254 14.89 -2.96 -4.90
C GLN A 254 16.18 -2.17 -4.63
N GLN A 255 16.07 -0.99 -3.99
CA GLN A 255 17.24 -0.20 -3.63
C GLN A 255 18.05 -0.91 -2.54
N ILE A 256 17.40 -1.43 -1.49
CA ILE A 256 18.08 -2.19 -0.45
C ILE A 256 18.74 -3.46 -1.01
N ALA A 257 18.10 -4.13 -1.98
CA ALA A 257 18.71 -5.28 -2.65
C ALA A 257 20.01 -4.90 -3.36
N LYS A 258 20.05 -3.76 -4.07
CA LYS A 258 21.29 -3.22 -4.67
C LYS A 258 22.35 -2.91 -3.61
N ASP A 259 21.96 -2.29 -2.50
CA ASP A 259 22.86 -1.96 -1.39
C ASP A 259 23.47 -3.23 -0.74
N LEU A 260 22.76 -4.35 -0.83
CA LEU A 260 23.21 -5.67 -0.38
C LEU A 260 24.00 -6.44 -1.46
N GLY A 261 24.22 -5.85 -2.63
CA GLY A 261 24.98 -6.44 -3.74
C GLY A 261 24.21 -7.38 -4.65
N LEU A 262 22.86 -7.44 -4.54
CA LEU A 262 22.04 -8.20 -5.46
C LEU A 262 21.86 -7.46 -6.78
N LYS A 263 21.70 -8.20 -7.86
CA LYS A 263 21.15 -7.69 -9.11
C LYS A 263 19.67 -7.43 -8.95
N VAL A 264 19.13 -6.45 -9.69
CA VAL A 264 17.69 -6.14 -9.68
C VAL A 264 17.17 -6.13 -11.10
N GLU A 265 16.16 -6.97 -11.35
CA GLU A 265 15.47 -7.08 -12.63
C GLU A 265 13.99 -6.72 -12.48
N CYS A 266 13.54 -5.73 -13.27
CA CYS A 266 12.12 -5.41 -13.45
C CYS A 266 11.71 -5.86 -14.85
N ARG A 267 11.01 -6.98 -14.96
CA ARG A 267 10.65 -7.60 -16.25
C ARG A 267 9.38 -8.43 -16.13
N PRO A 268 8.73 -8.79 -17.24
CA PRO A 268 7.72 -9.85 -17.21
C PRO A 268 8.32 -11.14 -16.65
N ILE A 269 7.60 -11.79 -15.73
CA ILE A 269 8.00 -13.06 -15.12
C ILE A 269 7.02 -14.14 -15.59
N PRO A 270 7.42 -15.09 -16.42
CA PRO A 270 6.56 -16.23 -16.78
C PRO A 270 6.13 -17.00 -15.53
N LEU A 271 4.88 -17.45 -15.48
CA LEU A 271 4.35 -18.22 -14.35
C LEU A 271 5.21 -19.44 -14.02
N GLU A 272 5.71 -20.13 -15.05
CA GLU A 272 6.54 -21.34 -14.91
C GLU A 272 7.87 -21.05 -14.18
N GLU A 273 8.37 -19.81 -14.23
CA GLU A 273 9.60 -19.42 -13.54
C GLU A 273 9.48 -19.54 -12.01
N LEU A 274 8.25 -19.61 -11.46
CA LEU A 274 8.04 -19.92 -10.03
C LEU A 274 8.67 -21.25 -9.60
N ALA A 275 8.87 -22.19 -10.52
CA ALA A 275 9.55 -23.47 -10.21
C ALA A 275 11.06 -23.32 -10.01
N GLU A 276 11.64 -22.18 -10.38
CA GLU A 276 13.08 -21.94 -10.40
C GLU A 276 13.53 -20.87 -9.39
N VAL A 277 12.59 -20.20 -8.70
CA VAL A 277 12.93 -19.19 -7.70
C VAL A 277 13.28 -19.84 -6.36
N ASP A 278 14.21 -19.22 -5.64
CA ASP A 278 14.62 -19.66 -4.30
C ASP A 278 13.70 -19.11 -3.22
N GLU A 279 13.21 -17.87 -3.39
CA GLU A 279 12.30 -17.19 -2.48
C GLU A 279 11.26 -16.39 -3.25
N ALA A 280 10.06 -16.21 -2.68
CA ALA A 280 9.06 -15.28 -3.18
C ALA A 280 8.36 -14.56 -2.02
N SER A 281 7.85 -13.37 -2.29
CA SER A 281 7.16 -12.56 -1.28
C SER A 281 6.19 -11.57 -1.91
N GLU A 282 5.11 -11.30 -1.19
CA GLU A 282 4.34 -10.07 -1.37
C GLU A 282 5.06 -8.90 -0.69
N CYS A 283 4.87 -7.66 -1.18
CA CYS A 283 5.38 -6.47 -0.50
C CYS A 283 4.44 -5.28 -0.63
N GLY A 284 4.35 -4.49 0.45
CA GLY A 284 3.50 -3.30 0.50
C GLY A 284 3.57 -2.58 1.83
N THR A 285 2.95 -1.41 1.91
CA THR A 285 2.99 -0.54 3.12
C THR A 285 2.47 -1.24 4.38
N ALA A 286 1.49 -2.14 4.26
CA ALA A 286 0.90 -2.81 5.41
C ALA A 286 1.88 -3.79 6.06
N ALA A 287 2.43 -4.73 5.28
CA ALA A 287 3.23 -5.86 5.75
C ALA A 287 4.74 -5.66 5.63
N VAL A 288 5.20 -4.69 4.82
CA VAL A 288 6.56 -4.58 4.29
C VAL A 288 6.86 -5.74 3.32
N CYS A 289 7.08 -6.95 3.84
CA CYS A 289 7.15 -8.20 3.07
C CYS A 289 6.24 -9.24 3.72
N ALA A 290 5.63 -10.11 2.91
CA ALA A 290 4.93 -11.32 3.35
C ALA A 290 5.47 -12.50 2.53
N PRO A 291 6.37 -13.32 3.08
CA PRO A 291 6.95 -14.45 2.38
C PRO A 291 5.88 -15.42 1.88
N ILE A 292 6.14 -16.05 0.74
CA ILE A 292 5.24 -17.03 0.11
C ILE A 292 5.89 -18.42 0.21
N SER A 293 5.16 -19.39 0.80
CA SER A 293 5.61 -20.77 0.86
C SER A 293 5.23 -21.57 -0.37
N GLU A 294 4.03 -21.32 -0.88
CA GLU A 294 3.52 -22.01 -2.07
C GLU A 294 2.56 -21.12 -2.86
N VAL A 295 2.50 -21.37 -4.14
CA VAL A 295 1.52 -20.81 -5.08
C VAL A 295 0.75 -21.95 -5.71
N TYR A 296 -0.59 -21.95 -5.59
CA TYR A 296 -1.45 -22.96 -6.20
C TYR A 296 -2.23 -22.39 -7.38
N ASP A 297 -1.99 -22.92 -8.56
CA ASP A 297 -2.73 -22.61 -9.79
C ASP A 297 -3.94 -23.55 -9.90
N PHE A 298 -5.12 -23.02 -9.57
CA PHE A 298 -6.37 -23.78 -9.54
C PHE A 298 -6.85 -24.26 -10.92
N ASP A 299 -6.48 -23.53 -11.96
CA ASP A 299 -6.92 -23.89 -13.33
C ASP A 299 -6.11 -25.04 -13.92
N ASN A 300 -4.85 -25.20 -13.48
CA ASN A 300 -3.94 -26.25 -13.97
C ASN A 300 -3.69 -27.33 -12.91
N ASP A 301 -4.33 -27.27 -11.75
CA ASP A 301 -4.10 -28.19 -10.62
C ASP A 301 -2.61 -28.35 -10.30
N LYS A 302 -1.88 -27.22 -10.21
CA LYS A 302 -0.44 -27.21 -10.06
C LYS A 302 0.02 -26.39 -8.86
N THR A 303 0.84 -27.00 -8.02
CA THR A 303 1.49 -26.33 -6.88
C THR A 303 2.93 -25.98 -7.20
N TYR A 304 3.31 -24.74 -6.99
CA TYR A 304 4.69 -24.28 -6.98
C TYR A 304 5.13 -24.14 -5.51
N VAL A 305 5.97 -25.06 -5.03
CA VAL A 305 6.50 -25.04 -3.67
C VAL A 305 7.80 -24.24 -3.64
N ILE A 306 7.80 -23.11 -2.90
CA ILE A 306 8.93 -22.17 -2.81
C ILE A 306 9.67 -22.38 -1.50
N ALA A 307 9.04 -22.14 -0.33
CA ALA A 307 9.65 -22.37 0.98
C ALA A 307 9.50 -23.84 1.41
N LYS A 308 10.39 -24.71 0.94
CA LYS A 308 10.35 -26.17 1.17
C LYS A 308 10.49 -26.55 2.65
N ASP A 309 11.16 -25.73 3.43
CA ASP A 309 11.34 -25.94 4.90
C ASP A 309 10.29 -25.21 5.75
N GLY A 310 9.32 -24.53 5.10
CA GLY A 310 8.26 -23.76 5.75
C GLY A 310 8.76 -22.48 6.44
N LYS A 311 9.97 -21.99 6.12
CA LYS A 311 10.55 -20.79 6.71
C LYS A 311 10.69 -19.67 5.69
N PRO A 312 10.69 -18.39 6.16
CA PRO A 312 11.04 -17.26 5.31
C PRO A 312 12.47 -17.41 4.76
N GLY A 313 12.64 -17.08 3.48
CA GLY A 313 13.96 -17.09 2.86
C GLY A 313 14.93 -16.08 3.51
N PRO A 314 16.24 -16.36 3.50
CA PRO A 314 17.24 -15.52 4.16
C PRO A 314 17.34 -14.11 3.53
N VAL A 315 17.25 -13.99 2.21
CA VAL A 315 17.31 -12.69 1.51
C VAL A 315 16.07 -11.86 1.83
N THR A 316 14.87 -12.44 1.71
CA THR A 316 13.60 -11.78 2.07
C THR A 316 13.62 -11.31 3.53
N THR A 317 14.14 -12.15 4.43
CA THR A 317 14.29 -11.80 5.85
C THR A 317 15.25 -10.62 6.06
N GLN A 318 16.36 -10.57 5.33
CA GLN A 318 17.32 -9.48 5.40
C GLN A 318 16.74 -8.17 4.86
N LEU A 319 16.05 -8.21 3.72
CA LEU A 319 15.36 -7.08 3.13
C LEU A 319 14.29 -6.51 4.08
N TYR A 320 13.45 -7.38 4.65
CA TYR A 320 12.44 -7.01 5.63
C TYR A 320 13.03 -6.30 6.85
N LYS A 321 14.02 -6.91 7.48
CA LYS A 321 14.68 -6.35 8.67
C LYS A 321 15.36 -5.02 8.36
N ARG A 322 16.04 -4.90 7.22
CA ARG A 322 16.73 -3.67 6.81
C ARG A 322 15.75 -2.52 6.60
N LEU A 323 14.64 -2.76 5.90
CA LEU A 323 13.65 -1.71 5.67
C LEU A 323 12.98 -1.26 6.97
N LEU A 324 12.61 -2.19 7.85
CA LEU A 324 12.07 -1.84 9.17
C LEU A 324 13.07 -1.04 10.02
N ALA A 325 14.34 -1.44 10.02
CA ALA A 325 15.38 -0.75 10.78
C ALA A 325 15.58 0.70 10.29
N ILE A 326 15.51 0.93 8.96
CA ILE A 326 15.52 2.29 8.40
C ILE A 326 14.28 3.06 8.87
N GLN A 327 13.08 2.51 8.72
CA GLN A 327 11.82 3.15 9.09
C GLN A 327 11.76 3.55 10.57
N LYS A 328 12.40 2.79 11.43
CA LYS A 328 12.45 3.02 12.89
C LYS A 328 13.69 3.79 13.37
N GLY A 329 14.57 4.20 12.47
CA GLY A 329 15.79 4.93 12.81
C GLY A 329 16.87 4.07 13.52
N GLU A 330 16.76 2.75 13.47
CA GLU A 330 17.76 1.79 13.97
C GLU A 330 18.92 1.60 12.96
N TYR A 331 18.69 1.95 11.71
CA TYR A 331 19.69 1.92 10.65
C TYR A 331 19.74 3.30 9.96
N PRO A 332 20.92 3.81 9.57
CA PRO A 332 21.05 5.10 8.92
C PRO A 332 20.20 5.21 7.64
N ASP A 333 19.50 6.30 7.51
CA ASP A 333 18.78 6.65 6.27
C ASP A 333 19.75 7.29 5.26
N THR A 334 20.44 6.46 4.51
CA THR A 334 21.41 6.91 3.48
C THR A 334 20.77 7.40 2.21
N HIS A 335 19.44 7.22 2.07
CA HIS A 335 18.70 7.56 0.86
C HIS A 335 17.77 8.77 1.04
N GLY A 336 17.67 9.35 2.26
CA GLY A 336 16.79 10.47 2.55
C GLY A 336 15.30 10.10 2.46
N TRP A 337 14.93 8.91 2.95
CA TRP A 337 13.56 8.41 2.89
C TRP A 337 12.67 8.86 4.06
N LEU A 338 13.28 9.42 5.10
CA LEU A 338 12.56 9.77 6.33
C LEU A 338 12.33 11.27 6.40
N THR A 339 11.08 11.67 6.48
CA THR A 339 10.67 13.06 6.67
C THR A 339 10.22 13.28 8.10
N THR A 340 10.92 14.15 8.84
CA THR A 340 10.59 14.48 10.23
C THR A 340 9.29 15.27 10.32
N VAL A 341 8.49 14.93 11.33
CA VAL A 341 7.30 15.70 11.72
C VAL A 341 7.71 16.63 12.86
N GLU A 342 7.79 17.93 12.56
CA GLU A 342 8.13 19.01 13.51
C GLU A 342 6.87 19.62 14.13
#